data_091fb069793043f92ec0cfa522bb3a00
#
_entry.id   091fb069793043f92ec0cfa522bb3a00
#
_cell.length_a   1.000
_cell.length_b   1.000
_cell.length_c   1.000
_cell.angle_alpha   90.00
_cell.angle_beta   90.00
_cell.angle_gamma   90.00
#
_symmetry.space_group_name_H-M   'P 1'
#
loop_
_entity.id
_entity.type
_entity.pdbx_description
1 polymer ?
#
loop_
_entity_poly.entity_id
_entity_poly.type
_entity_poly.pdbx_seq_one_letter_code
_entity_poly.pdbx_strand_id
1 'polypeptide(L)'
;MKGTKNLSLFFLALVCGYAYVASIALKPYELSYLLKATPVLLLALIALLPKGSTLSNKQTTAFIIAMLASASGDIFLDFDRSLYLKQALGSFLITQIAYLYLFLPMRDITTNRRWLMPPLLLLTAYLLYQFSFTAGPLFIPVVIYCGVLLAMAFSALLVRNNIWINLGGLAFLIADALIGVNRFIGVFDYSTAIIVTIYISAQLMIAWG
;
A
#
# COMPACT_ATOMS: atom_id res chain seq x y z
N MET A 1 -17.14 8.18 4.74
CA MET A 1 -17.79 7.11 5.56
C MET A 1 -18.87 7.73 6.46
N LYS A 2 -20.16 7.48 6.21
CA LYS A 2 -21.27 8.16 6.93
C LYS A 2 -22.18 7.15 7.67
N GLY A 3 -21.61 6.28 8.50
CA GLY A 3 -22.42 5.39 9.35
C GLY A 3 -21.64 4.97 10.58
N THR A 4 -22.28 4.95 11.77
CA THR A 4 -21.65 4.62 13.05
C THR A 4 -20.98 3.23 13.03
N LYS A 5 -21.59 2.23 12.37
CA LYS A 5 -21.02 0.88 12.24
C LYS A 5 -19.71 0.86 11.41
N ASN A 6 -19.65 1.67 10.35
CA ASN A 6 -18.45 1.77 9.51
C ASN A 6 -17.30 2.43 10.27
N LEU A 7 -17.60 3.39 11.13
CA LEU A 7 -16.61 4.07 11.96
C LEU A 7 -16.00 3.12 13.00
N SER A 8 -16.82 2.28 13.64
CA SER A 8 -16.32 1.28 14.60
C SER A 8 -15.40 0.25 13.96
N LEU A 9 -15.74 -0.26 12.76
CA LEU A 9 -14.88 -1.17 12.01
C LEU A 9 -13.60 -0.50 11.53
N PHE A 10 -13.66 0.77 11.16
CA PHE A 10 -12.47 1.54 10.79
C PHE A 10 -11.52 1.72 11.99
N PHE A 11 -12.06 2.06 13.17
CA PHE A 11 -11.25 2.12 14.39
C PHE A 11 -10.69 0.76 14.77
N LEU A 12 -11.45 -0.33 14.56
CA LEU A 12 -10.95 -1.67 14.78
C LEU A 12 -9.78 -1.99 13.82
N ALA A 13 -9.89 -1.63 12.53
CA ALA A 13 -8.80 -1.79 11.57
C ALA A 13 -7.54 -1.01 12.01
N LEU A 14 -7.72 0.23 12.47
CA LEU A 14 -6.63 1.05 13.01
C LEU A 14 -5.98 0.37 14.22
N VAL A 15 -6.77 -0.07 15.20
CA VAL A 15 -6.26 -0.73 16.42
C VAL A 15 -5.52 -2.02 16.06
N CYS A 16 -6.10 -2.90 15.21
CA CYS A 16 -5.45 -4.13 14.77
C CYS A 16 -4.13 -3.85 14.04
N GLY A 17 -4.10 -2.81 13.19
CA GLY A 17 -2.89 -2.44 12.46
C GLY A 17 -1.75 -2.03 13.37
N TYR A 18 -1.99 -1.14 14.31
CA TYR A 18 -0.96 -0.72 15.26
C TYR A 18 -0.66 -1.76 16.33
N ALA A 19 -1.62 -2.64 16.67
CA ALA A 19 -1.35 -3.81 17.51
C ALA A 19 -0.35 -4.76 16.83
N TYR A 20 -0.49 -5.00 15.50
CA TYR A 20 0.51 -5.76 14.76
C TYR A 20 1.89 -5.07 14.82
N VAL A 21 1.97 -3.74 14.61
CA VAL A 21 3.25 -3.01 14.69
C VAL A 21 3.89 -3.20 16.07
N ALA A 22 3.11 -3.07 17.15
CA ALA A 22 3.60 -3.28 18.52
C ALA A 22 4.07 -4.73 18.76
N SER A 23 3.43 -5.71 18.11
CA SER A 23 3.77 -7.12 18.24
C SER A 23 5.02 -7.55 17.46
N ILE A 24 5.56 -6.72 16.57
CA ILE A 24 6.75 -7.04 15.77
C ILE A 24 7.94 -7.42 16.67
N ALA A 25 8.09 -6.75 17.81
CA ALA A 25 9.16 -7.04 18.77
C ALA A 25 9.02 -8.42 19.46
N LEU A 26 7.83 -9.03 19.39
CA LEU A 26 7.53 -10.33 19.99
C LEU A 26 7.70 -11.48 19.00
N LYS A 27 8.06 -11.23 17.75
CA LYS A 27 8.26 -12.27 16.74
C LYS A 27 9.47 -13.14 17.02
N PRO A 28 9.45 -14.44 16.63
CA PRO A 28 8.37 -15.12 15.91
C PRO A 28 7.22 -15.57 16.82
N TYR A 29 5.97 -15.47 16.37
CA TYR A 29 4.80 -16.05 16.99
C TYR A 29 3.83 -16.57 15.92
N GLU A 30 3.05 -17.60 16.28
CA GLU A 30 2.10 -18.22 15.36
C GLU A 30 1.02 -17.24 14.89
N LEU A 31 0.57 -17.39 13.64
CA LEU A 31 -0.50 -16.62 13.03
C LEU A 31 -0.25 -15.09 12.96
N SER A 32 1.01 -14.64 13.11
CA SER A 32 1.35 -13.21 12.96
C SER A 32 0.89 -12.61 11.63
N TYR A 33 0.94 -13.40 10.56
CA TYR A 33 0.48 -13.03 9.23
C TYR A 33 -1.03 -12.71 9.17
N LEU A 34 -1.86 -13.38 9.98
CA LEU A 34 -3.29 -13.07 10.07
C LEU A 34 -3.51 -11.71 10.74
N LEU A 35 -2.80 -11.44 11.83
CA LEU A 35 -2.89 -10.14 12.50
C LEU A 35 -2.47 -9.00 11.56
N LYS A 36 -1.43 -9.23 10.73
CA LYS A 36 -0.97 -8.27 9.74
C LYS A 36 -2.00 -7.99 8.65
N ALA A 37 -2.67 -9.02 8.15
CA ALA A 37 -3.68 -8.89 7.09
C ALA A 37 -5.04 -8.34 7.61
N THR A 38 -5.33 -8.47 8.90
CA THR A 38 -6.62 -8.08 9.50
C THR A 38 -7.04 -6.63 9.18
N PRO A 39 -6.19 -5.59 9.27
CA PRO A 39 -6.58 -4.21 8.99
C PRO A 39 -7.18 -4.05 7.58
N VAL A 40 -6.48 -4.55 6.55
CA VAL A 40 -6.93 -4.39 5.17
C VAL A 40 -8.16 -5.26 4.86
N LEU A 41 -8.32 -6.42 5.50
CA LEU A 41 -9.53 -7.24 5.40
C LEU A 41 -10.75 -6.53 6.02
N LEU A 42 -10.58 -5.84 7.15
CA LEU A 42 -11.63 -5.01 7.75
C LEU A 42 -12.01 -3.84 6.84
N LEU A 43 -11.04 -3.21 6.16
CA LEU A 43 -11.31 -2.16 5.18
C LEU A 43 -12.09 -2.70 3.97
N ALA A 44 -11.75 -3.91 3.49
CA ALA A 44 -12.54 -4.59 2.44
C ALA A 44 -13.99 -4.85 2.89
N LEU A 45 -14.16 -5.32 4.13
CA LEU A 45 -15.48 -5.57 4.72
C LEU A 45 -16.32 -4.28 4.80
N ILE A 46 -15.71 -3.16 5.21
CA ILE A 46 -16.41 -1.86 5.25
C ILE A 46 -16.93 -1.48 3.86
N ALA A 47 -16.17 -1.72 2.80
CA ALA A 47 -16.57 -1.40 1.44
C ALA A 47 -17.76 -2.26 0.94
N LEU A 48 -17.94 -3.46 1.49
CA LEU A 48 -19.06 -4.35 1.19
C LEU A 48 -20.36 -3.97 1.92
N LEU A 49 -20.27 -3.17 2.99
CA LEU A 49 -21.45 -2.83 3.77
C LEU A 49 -22.36 -1.83 3.04
N PRO A 50 -23.70 -1.96 3.14
CA PRO A 50 -24.62 -0.96 2.62
C PRO A 50 -24.30 0.43 3.19
N LYS A 51 -24.24 1.45 2.33
CA LYS A 51 -23.82 2.84 2.68
C LYS A 51 -22.36 3.00 3.13
N GLY A 52 -21.51 2.00 2.88
CA GLY A 52 -20.09 2.07 3.23
C GLY A 52 -19.27 2.99 2.33
N SER A 53 -19.73 3.24 1.11
CA SER A 53 -18.96 3.97 0.09
C SER A 53 -19.83 4.91 -0.73
N THR A 54 -19.24 6.05 -1.13
CA THR A 54 -19.80 6.97 -2.16
C THR A 54 -19.32 6.61 -3.56
N LEU A 55 -18.50 5.56 -3.68
CA LEU A 55 -17.91 5.08 -4.92
C LEU A 55 -18.96 4.37 -5.79
N SER A 56 -18.75 4.40 -7.10
CA SER A 56 -19.52 3.55 -8.04
C SER A 56 -19.22 2.06 -7.78
N ASN A 57 -20.11 1.18 -8.24
CA ASN A 57 -19.90 -0.28 -8.07
C ASN A 57 -18.54 -0.75 -8.61
N LYS A 58 -18.10 -0.22 -9.76
CA LYS A 58 -16.79 -0.55 -10.36
C LYS A 58 -15.63 -0.10 -9.48
N GLN A 59 -15.71 1.09 -8.90
CA GLN A 59 -14.70 1.62 -7.99
C GLN A 59 -14.68 0.86 -6.67
N THR A 60 -15.85 0.51 -6.12
CA THR A 60 -15.95 -0.33 -4.92
C THR A 60 -15.32 -1.70 -5.15
N THR A 61 -15.59 -2.33 -6.30
CA THR A 61 -14.96 -3.61 -6.68
C THR A 61 -13.44 -3.47 -6.77
N ALA A 62 -12.93 -2.40 -7.42
CA ALA A 62 -11.49 -2.16 -7.50
C ALA A 62 -10.86 -1.98 -6.12
N PHE A 63 -11.51 -1.23 -5.22
CA PHE A 63 -11.04 -1.07 -3.84
C PHE A 63 -11.00 -2.41 -3.09
N ILE A 64 -12.04 -3.24 -3.21
CA ILE A 64 -12.07 -4.58 -2.58
C ILE A 64 -10.94 -5.47 -3.13
N ILE A 65 -10.72 -5.46 -4.45
CA ILE A 65 -9.61 -6.19 -5.09
C ILE A 65 -8.27 -5.71 -4.51
N ALA A 66 -8.08 -4.38 -4.39
CA ALA A 66 -6.87 -3.82 -3.80
C ALA A 66 -6.65 -4.31 -2.37
N MET A 67 -7.69 -4.32 -1.54
CA MET A 67 -7.60 -4.79 -0.14
C MET A 67 -7.28 -6.28 -0.04
N LEU A 68 -7.95 -7.12 -0.84
CA LEU A 68 -7.73 -8.58 -0.82
C LEU A 68 -6.32 -8.92 -1.36
N ALA A 69 -5.88 -8.26 -2.41
CA ALA A 69 -4.53 -8.43 -2.94
C ALA A 69 -3.48 -7.96 -1.93
N SER A 70 -3.70 -6.82 -1.24
CA SER A 70 -2.83 -6.35 -0.17
C SER A 70 -2.76 -7.36 0.98
N ALA A 71 -3.90 -7.91 1.42
CA ALA A 71 -3.94 -8.94 2.47
C ALA A 71 -3.10 -10.17 2.08
N SER A 72 -3.22 -10.61 0.82
CA SER A 72 -2.41 -11.73 0.29
C SER A 72 -0.92 -11.40 0.32
N GLY A 73 -0.52 -10.21 -0.11
CA GLY A 73 0.86 -9.74 -0.05
C GLY A 73 1.41 -9.68 1.37
N ASP A 74 0.60 -9.20 2.31
CA ASP A 74 0.93 -9.14 3.73
C ASP A 74 1.16 -10.53 4.33
N ILE A 75 0.30 -11.50 4.00
CA ILE A 75 0.43 -12.89 4.43
C ILE A 75 1.73 -13.48 3.89
N PHE A 76 2.01 -13.34 2.59
CA PHE A 76 3.23 -13.87 1.98
C PHE A 76 4.50 -13.29 2.60
N LEU A 77 4.56 -11.96 2.80
CA LEU A 77 5.74 -11.32 3.39
C LEU A 77 5.95 -11.66 4.86
N ASP A 78 4.89 -11.96 5.58
CA ASP A 78 4.97 -12.24 7.01
C ASP A 78 5.21 -13.72 7.31
N PHE A 79 4.70 -14.62 6.45
CA PHE A 79 4.87 -16.06 6.59
C PHE A 79 6.31 -16.49 6.31
N ASP A 80 6.85 -16.14 5.12
CA ASP A 80 8.26 -16.31 4.78
C ASP A 80 8.63 -15.37 3.63
N ARG A 81 9.29 -14.27 3.99
CA ARG A 81 9.73 -13.26 3.01
C ARG A 81 10.70 -13.81 1.97
N SER A 82 11.55 -14.78 2.33
CA SER A 82 12.58 -15.30 1.43
C SER A 82 11.97 -16.19 0.35
N LEU A 83 11.00 -17.01 0.75
CA LEU A 83 10.34 -17.98 -0.13
C LEU A 83 9.23 -17.35 -0.98
N TYR A 84 8.44 -16.44 -0.41
CA TYR A 84 7.23 -15.89 -1.04
C TYR A 84 7.36 -14.46 -1.55
N LEU A 85 8.58 -13.94 -1.70
CA LEU A 85 8.79 -12.56 -2.19
C LEU A 85 8.13 -12.29 -3.54
N LYS A 86 8.24 -13.23 -4.51
CA LYS A 86 7.66 -13.07 -5.85
C LYS A 86 6.13 -13.02 -5.80
N GLN A 87 5.51 -13.86 -4.97
CA GLN A 87 4.07 -13.90 -4.77
C GLN A 87 3.58 -12.61 -4.10
N ALA A 88 4.32 -12.12 -3.11
CA ALA A 88 4.03 -10.85 -2.46
C ALA A 88 4.11 -9.66 -3.42
N LEU A 89 5.18 -9.58 -4.23
CA LEU A 89 5.32 -8.55 -5.26
C LEU A 89 4.16 -8.60 -6.27
N GLY A 90 3.78 -9.80 -6.73
CA GLY A 90 2.64 -9.98 -7.62
C GLY A 90 1.32 -9.51 -6.98
N SER A 91 1.09 -9.82 -5.71
CA SER A 91 -0.09 -9.40 -4.96
C SER A 91 -0.15 -7.88 -4.81
N PHE A 92 0.95 -7.24 -4.41
CA PHE A 92 1.00 -5.77 -4.30
C PHE A 92 0.94 -5.09 -5.68
N LEU A 93 1.46 -5.70 -6.75
CA LEU A 93 1.27 -5.20 -8.11
C LEU A 93 -0.22 -5.14 -8.49
N ILE A 94 -0.99 -6.18 -8.15
CA ILE A 94 -2.46 -6.19 -8.34
C ILE A 94 -3.10 -5.06 -7.51
N THR A 95 -2.67 -4.86 -6.27
CA THR A 95 -3.13 -3.74 -5.43
C THR A 95 -2.92 -2.40 -6.12
N GLN A 96 -1.73 -2.15 -6.65
CA GLN A 96 -1.37 -0.90 -7.32
C GLN A 96 -2.18 -0.67 -8.60
N ILE A 97 -2.39 -1.71 -9.41
CA ILE A 97 -3.23 -1.65 -10.61
C ILE A 97 -4.69 -1.33 -10.22
N ALA A 98 -5.22 -1.98 -9.19
CA ALA A 98 -6.58 -1.73 -8.72
C ALA A 98 -6.74 -0.30 -8.18
N TYR A 99 -5.77 0.22 -7.42
CA TYR A 99 -5.74 1.60 -6.98
C TYR A 99 -5.58 2.59 -8.14
N LEU A 100 -4.72 2.29 -9.10
CA LEU A 100 -4.59 3.10 -10.31
C LEU A 100 -5.94 3.24 -11.01
N TYR A 101 -6.64 2.11 -11.21
CA TYR A 101 -7.99 2.11 -11.79
C TYR A 101 -8.99 2.93 -10.96
N LEU A 102 -8.90 2.84 -9.62
CA LEU A 102 -9.76 3.60 -8.69
C LEU A 102 -9.53 5.11 -8.82
N PHE A 103 -8.27 5.56 -8.88
CA PHE A 103 -7.91 6.98 -8.83
C PHE A 103 -8.01 7.68 -10.19
N LEU A 104 -7.82 6.95 -11.31
CA LEU A 104 -7.83 7.51 -12.66
C LEU A 104 -9.04 8.42 -12.97
N PRO A 105 -10.30 8.06 -12.63
CA PRO A 105 -11.46 8.89 -12.88
C PRO A 105 -11.55 10.15 -11.99
N MET A 106 -10.82 10.17 -10.88
CA MET A 106 -10.86 11.24 -9.87
C MET A 106 -9.79 12.30 -10.07
N ARG A 107 -8.98 12.20 -11.14
CA ARG A 107 -7.81 13.06 -11.37
C ARG A 107 -8.21 14.46 -11.82
N ASP A 108 -7.41 15.41 -11.33
CA ASP A 108 -7.37 16.78 -11.83
C ASP A 108 -5.93 17.16 -12.15
N ILE A 109 -5.59 17.23 -13.44
CA ILE A 109 -4.26 17.55 -13.93
C ILE A 109 -3.86 19.02 -13.74
N THR A 110 -4.80 19.88 -13.36
CA THR A 110 -4.54 21.30 -13.10
C THR A 110 -3.97 21.58 -11.72
N THR A 111 -3.98 20.55 -10.84
CA THR A 111 -3.48 20.70 -9.46
C THR A 111 -1.99 20.99 -9.39
N ASN A 112 -1.58 21.86 -8.46
CA ASN A 112 -0.17 22.19 -8.22
C ASN A 112 0.63 20.98 -7.70
N ARG A 113 0.00 19.92 -7.18
CA ARG A 113 0.68 18.71 -6.72
C ARG A 113 1.42 17.94 -7.81
N ARG A 114 1.11 18.20 -9.08
CA ARG A 114 1.88 17.65 -10.23
C ARG A 114 3.38 17.96 -10.17
N TRP A 115 3.78 19.04 -9.51
CA TRP A 115 5.20 19.40 -9.34
C TRP A 115 5.97 18.45 -8.41
N LEU A 116 5.29 17.58 -7.68
CA LEU A 116 5.92 16.51 -6.92
C LEU A 116 6.32 15.31 -7.80
N MET A 117 5.80 15.19 -9.01
CA MET A 117 6.08 14.04 -9.89
C MET A 117 7.54 13.96 -10.35
N PRO A 118 8.16 15.06 -10.86
CA PRO A 118 9.56 15.01 -11.28
C PRO A 118 10.54 14.55 -10.18
N PRO A 119 10.52 15.10 -8.93
CA PRO A 119 11.40 14.63 -7.89
C PRO A 119 11.15 13.17 -7.49
N LEU A 120 9.89 12.70 -7.48
CA LEU A 120 9.57 11.30 -7.20
C LEU A 120 10.08 10.38 -8.31
N LEU A 121 9.96 10.78 -9.57
CA LEU A 121 10.52 10.05 -10.71
C LEU A 121 12.05 9.94 -10.61
N LEU A 122 12.73 11.06 -10.32
CA LEU A 122 14.20 11.08 -10.14
C LEU A 122 14.64 10.19 -8.98
N LEU A 123 13.95 10.26 -7.84
CA LEU A 123 14.23 9.39 -6.70
C LEU A 123 14.05 7.92 -7.06
N THR A 124 12.96 7.57 -7.75
CA THR A 124 12.73 6.18 -8.17
C THR A 124 13.79 5.71 -9.18
N ALA A 125 14.17 6.57 -10.13
CA ALA A 125 15.26 6.25 -11.07
C ALA A 125 16.59 6.02 -10.34
N TYR A 126 16.90 6.83 -9.34
CA TYR A 126 18.08 6.65 -8.49
C TYR A 126 18.03 5.32 -7.72
N LEU A 127 16.89 4.99 -7.10
CA LEU A 127 16.73 3.72 -6.40
C LEU A 127 16.85 2.52 -7.36
N LEU A 128 16.25 2.58 -8.55
CA LEU A 128 16.39 1.53 -9.56
C LEU A 128 17.84 1.37 -10.01
N TYR A 129 18.59 2.47 -10.16
CA TYR A 129 20.03 2.41 -10.42
C TYR A 129 20.76 1.66 -9.31
N GLN A 130 20.48 1.96 -8.03
CA GLN A 130 21.08 1.25 -6.91
C GLN A 130 20.68 -0.24 -6.88
N PHE A 131 19.41 -0.56 -7.16
CA PHE A 131 18.90 -1.93 -7.20
C PHE A 131 19.51 -2.75 -8.35
N SER A 132 19.94 -2.12 -9.45
CA SER A 132 20.52 -2.82 -10.60
C SER A 132 21.78 -3.61 -10.25
N PHE A 133 22.50 -3.22 -9.20
CA PHE A 133 23.71 -3.91 -8.75
C PHE A 133 23.43 -5.18 -7.93
N THR A 134 22.23 -5.32 -7.35
CA THR A 134 21.93 -6.37 -6.36
C THR A 134 20.69 -7.19 -6.68
N ALA A 135 19.78 -6.69 -7.53
CA ALA A 135 18.49 -7.36 -7.81
C ALA A 135 18.63 -8.60 -8.70
N GLY A 136 19.71 -8.72 -9.50
CA GLY A 136 19.94 -9.86 -10.38
C GLY A 136 18.72 -10.17 -11.28
N PRO A 137 18.24 -11.43 -11.30
CA PRO A 137 17.07 -11.82 -12.11
C PRO A 137 15.75 -11.11 -11.74
N LEU A 138 15.67 -10.50 -10.55
CA LEU A 138 14.50 -9.76 -10.11
C LEU A 138 14.48 -8.32 -10.65
N PHE A 139 15.54 -7.83 -11.30
CA PHE A 139 15.62 -6.44 -11.74
C PHE A 139 14.49 -6.04 -12.66
N ILE A 140 14.21 -6.81 -13.72
CA ILE A 140 13.11 -6.51 -14.65
C ILE A 140 11.73 -6.51 -13.96
N PRO A 141 11.36 -7.53 -13.16
CA PRO A 141 10.15 -7.47 -12.34
C PRO A 141 10.06 -6.23 -11.44
N VAL A 142 11.17 -5.82 -10.83
CA VAL A 142 11.23 -4.64 -9.95
C VAL A 142 11.03 -3.34 -10.74
N VAL A 143 11.60 -3.22 -11.93
CA VAL A 143 11.40 -2.06 -12.82
C VAL A 143 9.92 -1.92 -13.19
N ILE A 144 9.28 -3.02 -13.60
CA ILE A 144 7.83 -3.04 -13.92
C ILE A 144 7.01 -2.63 -12.69
N TYR A 145 7.33 -3.22 -11.53
CA TYR A 145 6.67 -2.92 -10.27
C TYR A 145 6.77 -1.44 -9.91
N CYS A 146 7.95 -0.85 -9.95
CA CYS A 146 8.18 0.57 -9.67
C CYS A 146 7.46 1.49 -10.66
N GLY A 147 7.37 1.10 -11.93
CA GLY A 147 6.62 1.85 -12.94
C GLY A 147 5.13 1.93 -12.61
N VAL A 148 4.50 0.80 -12.24
CA VAL A 148 3.09 0.77 -11.84
C VAL A 148 2.88 1.50 -10.51
N LEU A 149 3.78 1.34 -9.56
CA LEU A 149 3.76 2.04 -8.27
C LEU A 149 3.79 3.57 -8.45
N LEU A 150 4.68 4.08 -9.30
CA LEU A 150 4.73 5.51 -9.64
C LEU A 150 3.44 5.97 -10.33
N ALA A 151 2.92 5.21 -11.29
CA ALA A 151 1.68 5.56 -11.97
C ALA A 151 0.51 5.65 -10.98
N MET A 152 0.42 4.71 -10.03
CA MET A 152 -0.57 4.73 -8.95
C MET A 152 -0.38 5.95 -8.04
N ALA A 153 0.84 6.21 -7.55
CA ALA A 153 1.13 7.34 -6.67
C ALA A 153 0.87 8.68 -7.36
N PHE A 154 1.23 8.84 -8.65
CA PHE A 154 0.92 10.03 -9.44
C PHE A 154 -0.59 10.21 -9.60
N SER A 155 -1.33 9.12 -9.86
CA SER A 155 -2.78 9.19 -9.94
C SER A 155 -3.40 9.58 -8.61
N ALA A 156 -2.92 9.06 -7.49
CA ALA A 156 -3.36 9.46 -6.15
C ALA A 156 -3.08 10.93 -5.86
N LEU A 157 -1.88 11.46 -6.21
CA LEU A 157 -1.51 12.87 -6.04
C LEU A 157 -2.43 13.83 -6.81
N LEU A 158 -2.95 13.38 -7.94
CA LEU A 158 -3.84 14.17 -8.80
C LEU A 158 -5.32 14.07 -8.39
N VAL A 159 -5.70 13.23 -7.40
CA VAL A 159 -7.09 13.18 -6.93
C VAL A 159 -7.51 14.53 -6.39
N ARG A 160 -8.65 15.04 -6.92
CA ARG A 160 -9.14 16.37 -6.57
C ARG A 160 -9.73 16.41 -5.16
N ASN A 161 -9.37 17.46 -4.40
CA ASN A 161 -9.97 17.79 -3.10
C ASN A 161 -10.00 16.64 -2.08
N ASN A 162 -9.06 15.71 -2.18
CA ASN A 162 -8.95 14.61 -1.24
C ASN A 162 -7.52 14.43 -0.74
N ILE A 163 -7.19 15.14 0.33
CA ILE A 163 -5.86 15.11 0.92
C ILE A 163 -5.50 13.72 1.46
N TRP A 164 -6.48 12.95 1.94
CA TRP A 164 -6.23 11.64 2.50
C TRP A 164 -5.76 10.64 1.44
N ILE A 165 -6.40 10.62 0.26
CA ILE A 165 -5.93 9.81 -0.88
C ILE A 165 -4.55 10.27 -1.34
N ASN A 166 -4.32 11.60 -1.41
CA ASN A 166 -3.02 12.12 -1.85
C ASN A 166 -1.89 11.69 -0.90
N LEU A 167 -2.06 11.85 0.41
CA LEU A 167 -1.09 11.45 1.42
C LEU A 167 -0.95 9.93 1.50
N GLY A 168 -2.06 9.20 1.40
CA GLY A 168 -2.08 7.74 1.41
C GLY A 168 -1.31 7.14 0.23
N GLY A 169 -1.49 7.67 -0.97
CA GLY A 169 -0.74 7.24 -2.15
C GLY A 169 0.77 7.50 -2.05
N LEU A 170 1.16 8.66 -1.48
CA LEU A 170 2.57 8.96 -1.19
C LEU A 170 3.14 8.05 -0.11
N ALA A 171 2.40 7.83 0.97
CA ALA A 171 2.82 6.94 2.05
C ALA A 171 2.99 5.51 1.54
N PHE A 172 2.09 5.04 0.66
CA PHE A 172 2.21 3.73 0.03
C PHE A 172 3.50 3.63 -0.81
N LEU A 173 3.78 4.63 -1.66
CA LEU A 173 5.02 4.72 -2.44
C LEU A 173 6.26 4.67 -1.53
N ILE A 174 6.25 5.41 -0.42
CA ILE A 174 7.38 5.43 0.53
C ILE A 174 7.55 4.07 1.19
N ALA A 175 6.48 3.44 1.66
CA ALA A 175 6.55 2.11 2.28
C ALA A 175 7.17 1.07 1.33
N ASP A 176 6.72 1.04 0.07
CA ASP A 176 7.22 0.12 -0.94
C ASP A 176 8.68 0.42 -1.34
N ALA A 177 9.04 1.70 -1.47
CA ALA A 177 10.43 2.10 -1.71
C ALA A 177 11.35 1.61 -0.58
N LEU A 178 10.92 1.73 0.69
CA LEU A 178 11.67 1.23 1.84
C LEU A 178 11.76 -0.30 1.86
N ILE A 179 10.74 -1.03 1.38
CA ILE A 179 10.84 -2.50 1.18
C ILE A 179 11.97 -2.80 0.18
N GLY A 180 12.03 -2.06 -0.93
CA GLY A 180 13.09 -2.19 -1.93
C GLY A 180 14.48 -1.88 -1.36
N VAL A 181 14.62 -0.77 -0.64
CA VAL A 181 15.87 -0.40 0.06
C VAL A 181 16.30 -1.51 1.00
N ASN A 182 15.40 -1.97 1.86
CA ASN A 182 15.66 -3.04 2.84
C ASN A 182 16.05 -4.37 2.18
N ARG A 183 15.57 -4.62 0.98
CA ARG A 183 15.83 -5.86 0.23
C ARG A 183 17.11 -5.81 -0.60
N PHE A 184 17.40 -4.69 -1.25
CA PHE A 184 18.43 -4.59 -2.29
C PHE A 184 19.64 -3.73 -1.90
N ILE A 185 19.51 -2.85 -0.90
CA ILE A 185 20.63 -2.00 -0.44
C ILE A 185 21.12 -2.47 0.92
N GLY A 186 20.22 -2.60 1.89
CA GLY A 186 20.58 -3.05 3.24
C GLY A 186 19.46 -2.83 4.25
N VAL A 187 19.47 -3.68 5.27
CA VAL A 187 18.55 -3.60 6.40
C VAL A 187 18.98 -2.46 7.31
N PHE A 188 18.04 -1.63 7.74
CA PHE A 188 18.25 -0.56 8.71
C PHE A 188 17.45 -0.82 10.00
N ASP A 189 17.86 -0.20 11.08
CA ASP A 189 17.24 -0.40 12.39
C ASP A 189 15.75 -0.10 12.38
N TYR A 190 14.96 -0.97 13.01
CA TYR A 190 13.51 -0.88 13.07
C TYR A 190 12.80 -0.85 11.70
N SER A 191 13.49 -1.20 10.61
CA SER A 191 12.96 -1.11 9.23
C SER A 191 11.58 -1.75 9.08
N THR A 192 11.38 -2.95 9.62
CA THR A 192 10.09 -3.65 9.54
C THR A 192 8.97 -2.85 10.21
N ALA A 193 9.19 -2.31 11.41
CA ALA A 193 8.20 -1.52 12.13
C ALA A 193 7.88 -0.21 11.40
N ILE A 194 8.90 0.48 10.89
CA ILE A 194 8.75 1.72 10.13
C ILE A 194 7.96 1.48 8.84
N ILE A 195 8.35 0.48 8.04
CA ILE A 195 7.70 0.13 6.78
C ILE A 195 6.22 -0.19 7.02
N VAL A 196 5.94 -1.07 7.99
CA VAL A 196 4.57 -1.50 8.27
C VAL A 196 3.72 -0.35 8.82
N THR A 197 4.27 0.51 9.67
CA THR A 197 3.57 1.69 10.17
C THR A 197 3.14 2.61 9.03
N ILE A 198 4.06 2.93 8.11
CA ILE A 198 3.78 3.79 6.96
C ILE A 198 2.74 3.12 6.05
N TYR A 199 2.89 1.82 5.77
CA TYR A 199 1.97 1.07 4.93
C TYR A 199 0.54 1.00 5.48
N ILE A 200 0.38 0.67 6.79
CA ILE A 200 -0.94 0.64 7.43
C ILE A 200 -1.57 2.03 7.43
N SER A 201 -0.78 3.07 7.74
CA SER A 201 -1.24 4.46 7.67
C SER A 201 -1.70 4.83 6.25
N ALA A 202 -0.97 4.39 5.21
CA ALA A 202 -1.35 4.60 3.80
C ALA A 202 -2.69 3.95 3.47
N GLN A 203 -2.89 2.70 3.85
CA GLN A 203 -4.14 1.96 3.62
C GLN A 203 -5.33 2.61 4.33
N LEU A 204 -5.15 3.01 5.58
CA LEU A 204 -6.18 3.72 6.35
C LEU A 204 -6.52 5.09 5.73
N MET A 205 -5.52 5.86 5.31
CA MET A 205 -5.74 7.16 4.65
C MET A 205 -6.48 7.00 3.33
N ILE A 206 -6.10 6.05 2.48
CA ILE A 206 -6.80 5.78 1.21
C ILE A 206 -8.25 5.35 1.46
N ALA A 207 -8.48 4.50 2.45
CA ALA A 207 -9.82 4.03 2.79
C ALA A 207 -10.70 5.10 3.43
N TRP A 208 -10.10 6.06 4.14
CA TRP A 208 -10.83 7.20 4.73
C TRP A 208 -11.26 8.22 3.67
N GLY A 209 -10.43 8.45 2.68
CA GLY A 209 -10.65 9.41 1.60
C GLY A 209 -11.65 8.95 0.56
#